data_2453b771ffbfecfa2cbb61dd38ec2386
#
_entry.id   2453b771ffbfecfa2cbb61dd38ec2386
#
_cell.length_a   1.000
_cell.length_b   1.000
_cell.length_c   1.000
_cell.angle_alpha   90.00
_cell.angle_beta   90.00
_cell.angle_gamma   90.00
#
_symmetry.space_group_name_H-M   'P 1'
#
loop_
_entity.id
_entity.type
_entity.pdbx_description
1 polymer ?
#
loop_
_entity_poly.entity_id
_entity_poly.type
_entity_poly.pdbx_seq_one_letter_code
_entity_poly.pdbx_strand_id
1 'polypeptide(L)'
;MKSVLAYGDSLVWGRNASNGSRHKFEDRWPNVLGASLENVKVWEAGLGGRTTDLEFAGRPGRNGLKHLPVALLQAAPLDLVILALGTNDAFAEAGRKPKDTVNAMRSLIQVVKDLPTAPGSSVPNTSPPKVMIVSPPNCLPLSAVTGKGFSALDVVTRWLPELGDLYR
;
A
#
# COMPACT_ATOMS: atom_id res chain seq x y z
N MET A 1 16.59 -13.64 -11.87
CA MET A 1 15.34 -13.64 -11.09
C MET A 1 14.96 -12.19 -10.86
N LYS A 2 13.73 -11.79 -11.18
CA LYS A 2 13.22 -10.44 -10.94
C LYS A 2 12.75 -10.31 -9.49
N SER A 3 12.91 -9.11 -8.92
CA SER A 3 12.56 -8.82 -7.53
C SER A 3 11.49 -7.74 -7.45
N VAL A 4 10.39 -8.03 -6.77
CA VAL A 4 9.22 -7.14 -6.66
C VAL A 4 8.92 -6.89 -5.17
N LEU A 5 8.73 -5.64 -4.79
CA LEU A 5 8.22 -5.28 -3.47
C LEU A 5 6.73 -4.93 -3.55
N ALA A 6 5.88 -5.66 -2.84
CA ALA A 6 4.48 -5.31 -2.63
C ALA A 6 4.35 -4.54 -1.30
N TYR A 7 4.26 -3.22 -1.37
CA TYR A 7 4.16 -2.34 -0.21
C TYR A 7 2.75 -1.78 -0.06
N GLY A 8 2.10 -2.04 1.08
CA GLY A 8 0.71 -1.62 1.25
C GLY A 8 0.15 -1.84 2.65
N ASP A 9 -1.16 -1.82 2.72
CA ASP A 9 -1.95 -1.89 3.94
C ASP A 9 -2.42 -3.32 4.29
N SER A 10 -3.61 -3.45 4.87
CA SER A 10 -4.21 -4.74 5.25
C SER A 10 -4.50 -5.65 4.06
N LEU A 11 -4.69 -5.09 2.87
CA LEU A 11 -4.93 -5.89 1.66
C LEU A 11 -3.65 -6.59 1.19
N VAL A 12 -2.51 -5.93 1.29
CA VAL A 12 -1.19 -6.55 1.05
C VAL A 12 -0.83 -7.51 2.18
N TRP A 13 -1.15 -7.17 3.43
CA TRP A 13 -0.94 -8.05 4.59
C TRP A 13 -1.76 -9.35 4.49
N GLY A 14 -2.83 -9.35 3.72
CA GLY A 14 -3.71 -10.51 3.53
C GLY A 14 -4.80 -10.60 4.59
N ARG A 15 -5.47 -9.49 4.94
CA ARG A 15 -6.60 -9.49 5.87
C ARG A 15 -7.80 -10.22 5.28
N ASN A 16 -8.30 -11.22 6.00
CA ASN A 16 -9.57 -11.86 5.70
C ASN A 16 -10.73 -10.95 6.13
N ALA A 17 -11.57 -10.56 5.18
CA ALA A 17 -12.68 -9.64 5.43
C ALA A 17 -13.76 -10.25 6.35
N SER A 18 -13.93 -11.57 6.33
CA SER A 18 -14.99 -12.26 7.07
C SER A 18 -14.75 -12.30 8.59
N ASN A 19 -13.50 -12.47 9.01
CA ASN A 19 -13.17 -12.69 10.42
C ASN A 19 -12.00 -11.84 10.94
N GLY A 20 -11.37 -11.05 10.07
CA GLY A 20 -10.24 -10.18 10.41
C GLY A 20 -8.90 -10.89 10.61
N SER A 21 -8.83 -12.21 10.48
CA SER A 21 -7.59 -12.97 10.55
C SER A 21 -6.69 -12.69 9.33
N ARG A 22 -5.50 -13.23 9.33
CA ARG A 22 -4.62 -13.22 8.17
C ARG A 22 -4.88 -14.47 7.33
N HIS A 23 -4.99 -14.32 6.01
CA HIS A 23 -5.00 -15.45 5.07
C HIS A 23 -3.73 -16.28 5.20
N LYS A 24 -3.80 -17.56 4.85
CA LYS A 24 -2.62 -18.42 4.73
C LYS A 24 -1.63 -17.82 3.75
N PHE A 25 -0.36 -18.17 3.88
CA PHE A 25 0.71 -17.60 3.07
C PHE A 25 0.44 -17.70 1.58
N GLU A 26 0.03 -18.87 1.11
CA GLU A 26 -0.25 -19.19 -0.29
C GLU A 26 -1.46 -18.44 -0.87
N ASP A 27 -2.40 -18.01 -0.02
CA ASP A 27 -3.64 -17.33 -0.43
C ASP A 27 -3.51 -15.79 -0.48
N ARG A 28 -2.40 -15.23 -0.04
CA ARG A 28 -2.17 -13.78 -0.08
C ARG A 28 -1.77 -13.37 -1.47
N TRP A 29 -2.40 -12.33 -2.02
CA TRP A 29 -2.17 -11.94 -3.40
C TRP A 29 -0.69 -11.70 -3.79
N PRO A 30 0.22 -11.16 -2.93
CA PRO A 30 1.61 -11.02 -3.31
C PRO A 30 2.30 -12.38 -3.54
N ASN A 31 1.93 -13.38 -2.73
CA ASN A 31 2.49 -14.72 -2.85
C ASN A 31 1.86 -15.49 -4.02
N VAL A 32 0.56 -15.31 -4.26
CA VAL A 32 -0.10 -15.82 -5.47
C VAL A 32 0.55 -15.25 -6.72
N LEU A 33 0.83 -13.94 -6.74
CA LEU A 33 1.54 -13.29 -7.84
C LEU A 33 2.92 -13.90 -8.06
N GLY A 34 3.69 -14.08 -6.98
CA GLY A 34 5.02 -14.69 -7.06
C GLY A 34 4.98 -16.14 -7.56
N ALA A 35 3.99 -16.91 -7.13
CA ALA A 35 3.80 -18.30 -7.58
C ALA A 35 3.31 -18.41 -9.03
N SER A 36 2.64 -17.37 -9.57
CA SER A 36 2.09 -17.34 -10.92
C SER A 36 3.10 -16.88 -11.98
N LEU A 37 4.27 -16.41 -11.58
CA LEU A 37 5.28 -15.84 -12.47
C LEU A 37 6.60 -16.62 -12.37
N GLU A 38 7.16 -16.98 -13.51
CA GLU A 38 8.47 -17.61 -13.56
C GLU A 38 9.60 -16.61 -13.24
N ASN A 39 10.55 -17.04 -12.41
CA ASN A 39 11.74 -16.24 -12.08
C ASN A 39 11.45 -14.88 -11.42
N VAL A 40 10.36 -14.81 -10.64
CA VAL A 40 9.98 -13.61 -9.87
C VAL A 40 9.95 -13.93 -8.39
N LYS A 41 10.61 -13.10 -7.59
CA LYS A 41 10.49 -13.08 -6.13
C LYS A 41 9.65 -11.88 -5.71
N VAL A 42 8.58 -12.09 -4.97
CA VAL A 42 7.76 -11.02 -4.40
C VAL A 42 8.04 -10.90 -2.89
N TRP A 43 8.40 -9.70 -2.44
CA TRP A 43 8.53 -9.33 -1.04
C TRP A 43 7.20 -8.75 -0.56
N GLU A 44 6.61 -9.37 0.44
CA GLU A 44 5.36 -8.95 1.05
C GLU A 44 5.63 -7.97 2.19
N ALA A 45 5.30 -6.70 2.00
CA ALA A 45 5.46 -5.63 3.00
C ALA A 45 4.12 -4.97 3.32
N GLY A 46 3.12 -5.77 3.68
CA GLY A 46 1.80 -5.32 4.11
C GLY A 46 1.73 -5.03 5.61
N LEU A 47 0.99 -3.99 6.01
CA LEU A 47 0.72 -3.68 7.41
C LEU A 47 -0.70 -3.13 7.59
N GLY A 48 -1.51 -3.82 8.39
CA GLY A 48 -2.90 -3.41 8.66
C GLY A 48 -2.99 -1.98 9.21
N GLY A 49 -3.81 -1.14 8.57
CA GLY A 49 -3.98 0.27 8.95
C GLY A 49 -2.91 1.21 8.41
N ARG A 50 -2.00 0.76 7.53
CA ARG A 50 -1.00 1.65 6.94
C ARG A 50 -1.67 2.71 6.06
N THR A 51 -1.29 3.96 6.28
CA THR A 51 -1.67 5.15 5.50
C THR A 51 -0.59 5.47 4.47
N THR A 52 -0.81 6.46 3.63
CA THR A 52 0.25 6.96 2.73
C THR A 52 1.33 7.72 3.52
N ASP A 53 0.98 8.80 4.23
CA ASP A 53 1.93 9.67 4.93
C ASP A 53 1.47 10.14 6.33
N LEU A 54 0.38 9.59 6.83
CA LEU A 54 -0.19 9.99 8.11
C LEU A 54 0.27 9.08 9.26
N GLU A 55 0.49 9.67 10.41
CA GLU A 55 0.48 8.91 11.67
C GLU A 55 -0.97 8.54 12.02
N PHE A 56 -1.20 7.32 12.45
CA PHE A 56 -2.52 6.87 12.83
C PHE A 56 -2.64 6.82 14.35
N ALA A 57 -3.47 7.67 14.92
CA ALA A 57 -3.64 7.78 16.38
C ALA A 57 -3.88 6.41 17.03
N GLY A 58 -3.09 6.10 18.06
CA GLY A 58 -3.16 4.81 18.76
C GLY A 58 -2.59 3.60 17.97
N ARG A 59 -2.04 3.82 16.79
CA ARG A 59 -1.46 2.77 15.93
C ARG A 59 -0.08 3.18 15.40
N PRO A 60 0.98 3.10 16.18
CA PRO A 60 2.32 3.52 15.77
C PRO A 60 2.82 2.71 14.55
N GLY A 61 3.70 3.33 13.76
CA GLY A 61 4.32 2.68 12.60
C GLY A 61 3.43 2.58 11.36
N ARG A 62 2.29 3.30 11.30
CA ARG A 62 1.39 3.25 10.14
C ARG A 62 1.68 4.27 9.06
N ASN A 63 2.57 5.22 9.28
CA ASN A 63 2.99 6.17 8.27
C ASN A 63 3.81 5.48 7.16
N GLY A 64 3.19 5.30 5.99
CA GLY A 64 3.81 4.59 4.87
C GLY A 64 5.04 5.30 4.33
N LEU A 65 4.98 6.62 4.19
CA LEU A 65 6.10 7.41 3.68
C LEU A 65 7.34 7.31 4.59
N LYS A 66 7.13 7.34 5.91
CA LYS A 66 8.19 7.23 6.90
C LYS A 66 8.90 5.87 6.89
N HIS A 67 8.17 4.80 6.61
CA HIS A 67 8.68 3.42 6.70
C HIS A 67 9.05 2.79 5.36
N LEU A 68 8.69 3.42 4.23
CA LEU A 68 9.04 2.91 2.91
C LEU A 68 10.56 2.78 2.68
N PRO A 69 11.43 3.74 3.07
CA PRO A 69 12.87 3.61 2.85
C PRO A 69 13.46 2.33 3.44
N VAL A 70 13.03 1.96 4.65
CA VAL A 70 13.50 0.72 5.30
C VAL A 70 13.05 -0.51 4.53
N ALA A 71 11.80 -0.56 4.09
CA ALA A 71 11.27 -1.68 3.30
C ALA A 71 12.00 -1.83 1.96
N LEU A 72 12.32 -0.73 1.30
CA LEU A 72 13.08 -0.72 0.05
C LEU A 72 14.49 -1.29 0.26
N LEU A 73 15.20 -0.82 1.28
CA LEU A 73 16.56 -1.28 1.58
C LEU A 73 16.61 -2.77 1.97
N GLN A 74 15.62 -3.25 2.72
CA GLN A 74 15.52 -4.66 3.11
C GLN A 74 15.26 -5.60 1.90
N ALA A 75 14.52 -5.13 0.90
CA ALA A 75 14.11 -5.94 -0.24
C ALA A 75 15.02 -5.79 -1.48
N ALA A 76 15.87 -4.79 -1.49
CA ALA A 76 16.73 -4.48 -2.63
C ALA A 76 17.78 -5.60 -2.91
N PRO A 77 18.24 -5.75 -4.17
CA PRO A 77 17.88 -4.93 -5.34
C PRO A 77 16.47 -5.24 -5.85
N LEU A 78 15.80 -4.21 -6.40
CA LEU A 78 14.41 -4.29 -6.84
C LEU A 78 14.25 -3.92 -8.33
N ASP A 79 13.41 -4.66 -9.04
CA ASP A 79 12.97 -4.34 -10.41
C ASP A 79 11.66 -3.56 -10.43
N LEU A 80 10.76 -3.83 -9.47
CA LEU A 80 9.43 -3.23 -9.39
C LEU A 80 9.02 -3.00 -7.93
N VAL A 81 8.40 -1.86 -7.66
CA VAL A 81 7.70 -1.59 -6.40
C VAL A 81 6.21 -1.38 -6.70
N ILE A 82 5.36 -2.18 -6.06
CA ILE A 82 3.92 -2.04 -6.11
C ILE A 82 3.49 -1.27 -4.86
N LEU A 83 2.92 -0.08 -5.05
CA LEU A 83 2.37 0.76 -3.98
C LEU A 83 0.85 0.59 -3.94
N ALA A 84 0.35 -0.08 -2.90
CA ALA A 84 -1.07 -0.39 -2.70
C ALA A 84 -1.56 0.24 -1.39
N LEU A 85 -1.81 1.54 -1.40
CA LEU A 85 -2.16 2.37 -0.25
C LEU A 85 -3.28 3.36 -0.60
N GLY A 86 -3.89 3.93 0.45
CA GLY A 86 -4.90 4.98 0.35
C GLY A 86 -6.19 4.66 1.11
N THR A 87 -6.51 3.39 1.36
CA THR A 87 -7.74 3.00 2.07
C THR A 87 -7.85 3.62 3.46
N ASN A 88 -6.73 3.66 4.20
CA ASN A 88 -6.75 4.06 5.60
C ASN A 88 -6.63 5.57 5.81
N ASP A 89 -6.28 6.32 4.80
CA ASP A 89 -6.08 7.77 4.89
C ASP A 89 -7.34 8.50 5.31
N ALA A 90 -8.48 8.11 4.75
CA ALA A 90 -9.78 8.67 5.08
C ALA A 90 -10.22 8.44 6.54
N PHE A 91 -9.64 7.40 7.19
CA PHE A 91 -9.95 7.05 8.58
C PHE A 91 -8.91 7.58 9.58
N ALA A 92 -7.71 7.89 9.11
CA ALA A 92 -6.61 8.33 9.96
C ALA A 92 -6.71 9.81 10.33
N GLU A 93 -7.28 10.63 9.46
CA GLU A 93 -7.42 12.06 9.66
C GLU A 93 -8.81 12.54 9.20
N ALA A 94 -9.54 13.17 10.11
CA ALA A 94 -10.84 13.76 9.79
C ALA A 94 -10.68 14.90 8.78
N GLY A 95 -11.43 14.83 7.67
CA GLY A 95 -11.39 15.86 6.62
C GLY A 95 -10.31 15.66 5.57
N ARG A 96 -9.48 14.63 5.66
CA ARG A 96 -8.55 14.25 4.57
C ARG A 96 -9.28 14.07 3.26
N LYS A 97 -8.77 14.70 2.21
CA LYS A 97 -9.34 14.60 0.86
C LYS A 97 -8.57 13.58 0.01
N PRO A 98 -9.20 12.94 -0.99
CA PRO A 98 -8.52 12.04 -1.92
C PRO A 98 -7.27 12.68 -2.56
N LYS A 99 -7.36 13.95 -2.93
CA LYS A 99 -6.24 14.72 -3.50
C LYS A 99 -5.01 14.79 -2.61
N ASP A 100 -5.19 14.86 -1.28
CA ASP A 100 -4.07 14.89 -0.32
C ASP A 100 -3.36 13.53 -0.33
N THR A 101 -4.11 12.44 -0.42
CA THR A 101 -3.57 11.08 -0.56
C THR A 101 -2.83 10.88 -1.88
N VAL A 102 -3.32 11.47 -2.97
CA VAL A 102 -2.59 11.49 -4.26
C VAL A 102 -1.25 12.21 -4.13
N ASN A 103 -1.21 13.35 -3.45
CA ASN A 103 0.04 14.07 -3.22
C ASN A 103 1.03 13.24 -2.37
N ALA A 104 0.53 12.58 -1.33
CA ALA A 104 1.34 11.66 -0.53
C ALA A 104 1.84 10.45 -1.37
N MET A 105 1.03 9.91 -2.28
CA MET A 105 1.44 8.85 -3.19
C MET A 105 2.58 9.32 -4.12
N ARG A 106 2.54 10.56 -4.61
CA ARG A 106 3.65 11.15 -5.38
C ARG A 106 4.95 11.19 -4.58
N SER A 107 4.86 11.52 -3.29
CA SER A 107 6.03 11.48 -2.40
C SER A 107 6.58 10.07 -2.21
N LEU A 108 5.72 9.06 -2.07
CA LEU A 108 6.13 7.65 -2.03
C LEU A 108 6.83 7.23 -3.32
N ILE A 109 6.32 7.63 -4.48
CA ILE A 109 6.95 7.37 -5.79
C ILE A 109 8.33 8.01 -5.85
N GLN A 110 8.48 9.25 -5.36
CA GLN A 110 9.76 9.94 -5.35
C GLN A 110 10.79 9.20 -4.48
N VAL A 111 10.40 8.72 -3.30
CA VAL A 111 11.27 7.89 -2.44
C VAL A 111 11.77 6.63 -3.18
N VAL A 112 10.92 5.98 -3.96
CA VAL A 112 11.32 4.81 -4.76
C VAL A 112 12.32 5.21 -5.84
N LYS A 113 12.09 6.34 -6.52
CA LYS A 113 12.98 6.84 -7.57
C LYS A 113 14.36 7.24 -7.04
N ASP A 114 14.40 7.73 -5.81
CA ASP A 114 15.64 8.19 -5.16
C ASP A 114 16.44 7.03 -4.53
N LEU A 115 15.91 5.81 -4.50
CA LEU A 115 16.56 4.65 -3.88
C LEU A 115 18.03 4.42 -4.31
N PRO A 116 18.40 4.53 -5.61
CA PRO A 116 19.79 4.30 -6.03
C PRO A 116 20.80 5.29 -5.45
N THR A 117 20.35 6.49 -5.07
CA THR A 117 21.19 7.58 -4.56
C THR A 117 21.00 7.83 -3.07
N ALA A 118 20.17 6.99 -2.40
CA ALA A 118 19.89 7.17 -0.97
C ALA A 118 21.18 7.07 -0.14
N PRO A 119 21.43 8.01 0.78
CA PRO A 119 22.60 7.96 1.66
C PRO A 119 22.70 6.65 2.44
N GLY A 120 23.87 6.03 2.46
CA GLY A 120 24.10 4.75 3.12
C GLY A 120 23.55 3.53 2.37
N SER A 121 23.03 3.71 1.16
CA SER A 121 22.63 2.60 0.31
C SER A 121 23.87 1.88 -0.21
N SER A 122 24.16 0.70 0.32
CA SER A 122 25.14 -0.23 -0.25
C SER A 122 24.51 -1.15 -1.31
N VAL A 123 23.33 -0.81 -1.77
CA VAL A 123 22.52 -1.67 -2.64
C VAL A 123 22.88 -1.42 -4.10
N PRO A 124 23.19 -2.47 -4.86
CA PRO A 124 23.57 -2.33 -6.27
C PRO A 124 22.34 -2.11 -7.18
N ASN A 125 21.54 -1.10 -6.87
CA ASN A 125 20.55 -0.62 -7.81
C ASN A 125 21.20 0.43 -8.69
N THR A 126 21.53 0.06 -9.91
CA THR A 126 22.11 0.98 -10.91
C THR A 126 21.08 1.90 -11.54
N SER A 127 19.81 1.59 -11.38
CA SER A 127 18.67 2.39 -11.83
C SER A 127 17.50 2.25 -10.84
N PRO A 128 16.60 3.27 -10.74
CA PRO A 128 15.42 3.16 -9.88
C PRO A 128 14.51 2.02 -10.34
N PRO A 129 13.88 1.31 -9.40
CA PRO A 129 12.86 0.32 -9.73
C PRO A 129 11.68 0.98 -10.46
N LYS A 130 11.00 0.20 -11.30
CA LYS A 130 9.69 0.62 -11.82
C LYS A 130 8.69 0.75 -10.68
N VAL A 131 7.70 1.61 -10.85
CA VAL A 131 6.62 1.78 -9.86
C VAL A 131 5.29 1.41 -10.51
N MET A 132 4.49 0.64 -9.78
CA MET A 132 3.09 0.37 -10.09
C MET A 132 2.24 0.86 -8.92
N ILE A 133 1.20 1.62 -9.20
CA ILE A 133 0.19 2.00 -8.21
C ILE A 133 -0.99 1.05 -8.36
N VAL A 134 -1.46 0.52 -7.23
CA VAL A 134 -2.70 -0.25 -7.15
C VAL A 134 -3.69 0.56 -6.33
N SER A 135 -4.75 1.00 -7.00
CA SER A 135 -5.86 1.67 -6.34
C SER A 135 -6.55 0.76 -5.35
N PRO A 136 -6.97 1.27 -4.17
CA PRO A 136 -7.87 0.52 -3.32
C PRO A 136 -9.09 0.03 -4.09
N PRO A 137 -9.52 -1.22 -3.89
CA PRO A 137 -10.73 -1.71 -4.54
C PRO A 137 -11.95 -0.96 -4.01
N ASN A 138 -12.94 -0.75 -4.86
CA ASN A 138 -14.25 -0.30 -4.41
C ASN A 138 -14.83 -1.34 -3.45
N CYS A 139 -15.35 -0.86 -2.32
CA CYS A 139 -15.96 -1.77 -1.35
C CYS A 139 -17.27 -2.36 -1.87
N LEU A 140 -17.61 -3.53 -1.34
CA LEU A 140 -18.87 -4.24 -1.59
C LEU A 140 -20.11 -3.38 -1.27
N PRO A 141 -21.32 -3.80 -1.74
CA PRO A 141 -22.57 -3.06 -1.57
C PRO A 141 -22.80 -2.59 -0.14
N LEU A 142 -23.56 -1.53 -0.02
CA LEU A 142 -23.92 -0.80 1.21
C LEU A 142 -24.37 -1.71 2.36
N SER A 143 -24.98 -2.85 2.07
CA SER A 143 -25.40 -3.86 3.04
C SER A 143 -24.26 -4.46 3.86
N ALA A 144 -23.05 -4.44 3.35
CA ALA A 144 -21.86 -4.92 4.06
C ALA A 144 -21.27 -3.90 5.05
N VAL A 145 -21.76 -2.65 5.03
CA VAL A 145 -21.25 -1.53 5.84
C VAL A 145 -22.24 -1.14 6.96
N THR A 146 -23.40 -1.80 7.00
CA THR A 146 -24.44 -1.58 8.03
C THR A 146 -23.87 -1.88 9.43
N GLY A 147 -23.88 -0.86 10.29
CA GLY A 147 -23.30 -0.91 11.65
C GLY A 147 -22.01 -0.11 11.84
N LYS A 148 -21.40 0.38 10.77
CA LYS A 148 -20.31 1.36 10.84
C LYS A 148 -20.88 2.75 10.61
N GLY A 149 -20.44 3.73 11.39
CA GLY A 149 -21.00 5.10 11.37
C GLY A 149 -20.99 5.74 9.97
N PHE A 150 -21.74 6.82 9.82
CA PHE A 150 -21.94 7.56 8.57
C PHE A 150 -20.64 7.89 7.82
N SER A 151 -19.54 8.14 8.55
CA SER A 151 -18.22 8.39 7.96
C SER A 151 -17.67 7.21 7.14
N ALA A 152 -17.97 5.98 7.56
CA ALA A 152 -17.52 4.79 6.83
C ALA A 152 -18.26 4.62 5.49
N LEU A 153 -19.53 4.99 5.46
CA LEU A 153 -20.35 4.99 4.25
C LEU A 153 -19.83 6.00 3.21
N ASP A 154 -19.52 7.20 3.66
CA ASP A 154 -19.02 8.27 2.79
C ASP A 154 -17.66 7.92 2.16
N VAL A 155 -16.79 7.28 2.94
CA VAL A 155 -15.50 6.76 2.44
C VAL A 155 -15.72 5.73 1.34
N VAL A 156 -16.65 4.82 1.52
CA VAL A 156 -16.90 3.72 0.57
C VAL A 156 -17.57 4.20 -0.71
N THR A 157 -18.54 5.13 -0.61
CA THR A 157 -19.38 5.54 -1.74
C THR A 157 -18.83 6.71 -2.53
N ARG A 158 -17.95 7.51 -1.96
CA ARG A 158 -17.41 8.72 -2.57
C ARG A 158 -15.90 8.77 -2.58
N TRP A 159 -15.28 8.66 -1.41
CA TRP A 159 -13.86 8.90 -1.23
C TRP A 159 -12.99 7.88 -2.00
N LEU A 160 -13.27 6.58 -1.87
CA LEU A 160 -12.51 5.53 -2.57
C LEU A 160 -12.70 5.58 -4.09
N PRO A 161 -13.93 5.74 -4.64
CA PRO A 161 -14.11 5.93 -6.07
C PRO A 161 -13.36 7.15 -6.62
N GLU A 162 -13.45 8.31 -5.95
CA GLU A 162 -12.72 9.52 -6.34
C GLU A 162 -11.19 9.30 -6.32
N LEU A 163 -10.67 8.64 -5.28
CA LEU A 163 -9.26 8.29 -5.22
C LEU A 163 -8.84 7.37 -6.37
N GLY A 164 -9.69 6.40 -6.71
CA GLY A 164 -9.46 5.50 -7.84
C GLY A 164 -9.33 6.23 -9.16
N ASP A 165 -10.18 7.23 -9.39
CA ASP A 165 -10.11 8.08 -10.59
C ASP A 165 -8.86 8.96 -10.63
N LEU A 166 -8.46 9.49 -9.49
CA LEU A 166 -7.27 10.33 -9.36
C LEU A 166 -5.94 9.56 -9.47
N TYR A 167 -5.96 8.23 -9.30
CA TYR A 167 -4.76 7.38 -9.48
C TYR A 167 -4.52 6.97 -10.95
N ARG A 168 -5.47 7.23 -11.85
CA ARG A 168 -5.33 7.02 -13.30
C ARG A 168 -4.56 8.16 -13.96
#